data_d739d4429a5b1c75f04ac130f0254147
#
_entry.id   d739d4429a5b1c75f04ac130f0254147
#
_cell.length_a   1.000
_cell.length_b   1.000
_cell.length_c   1.000
_cell.angle_alpha   90.00
_cell.angle_beta   90.00
_cell.angle_gamma   90.00
#
_symmetry.space_group_name_H-M   'P 1'
#
loop_
_entity.id
_entity.type
_entity.pdbx_description
1 polymer ?
#
loop_
_entity_poly.entity_id
_entity_poly.type
_entity_poly.pdbx_seq_one_letter_code
_entity_poly.pdbx_strand_id
1 'polypeptide(L)'
;LEELLNMAQEDGFETKQFGPWAGRVEVGSGDQLVGILGHVDVVPVGTGWDTDPFEPVVKDGRIYARGSSDDKGPTVAAYFALKLLRELGLELNQRLHLIVRTDEESGWQCMDYYFKHAEMPDYGFSPDAIFPIINGEKGNVSATFNFQAGAEAAGVNHLVSFEAGLRENMVPQDATAVVESANLAELVVDFESFLLE
;
A
#
# COMPACT_ATOMS: atom_id res chain seq x y z
N LEU A 1 2.03 -3.08 12.81
CA LEU A 1 0.75 -3.12 13.49
C LEU A 1 0.91 -3.14 15.00
N GLU A 2 1.66 -4.13 15.54
CA GLU A 2 1.86 -4.31 16.98
C GLU A 2 2.41 -3.07 17.66
N GLU A 3 3.41 -2.41 17.07
CA GLU A 3 4.00 -1.18 17.62
C GLU A 3 2.95 -0.07 17.82
N LEU A 4 2.06 0.14 16.86
CA LEU A 4 0.99 1.13 16.96
C LEU A 4 -0.01 0.76 18.05
N LEU A 5 -0.39 -0.52 18.13
CA LEU A 5 -1.31 -0.98 19.19
C LEU A 5 -0.68 -0.88 20.58
N ASN A 6 0.60 -1.20 20.71
CA ASN A 6 1.34 -1.06 21.97
C ASN A 6 1.42 0.41 22.40
N MET A 7 1.79 1.30 21.49
CA MET A 7 1.79 2.75 21.74
C MET A 7 0.41 3.24 22.20
N ALA A 8 -0.65 2.76 21.57
CA ALA A 8 -2.01 3.12 21.95
C ALA A 8 -2.40 2.59 23.35
N GLN A 9 -1.96 1.37 23.69
CA GLN A 9 -2.17 0.80 25.03
C GLN A 9 -1.41 1.58 26.11
N GLU A 10 -0.16 1.94 25.85
CA GLU A 10 0.66 2.77 26.74
C GLU A 10 0.02 4.14 26.96
N ASP A 11 -0.57 4.70 25.93
CA ASP A 11 -1.37 5.93 26.01
C ASP A 11 -2.74 5.70 26.68
N GLY A 12 -3.11 4.45 27.05
CA GLY A 12 -4.32 4.09 27.79
C GLY A 12 -5.58 3.97 26.92
N PHE A 13 -5.44 3.72 25.61
CA PHE A 13 -6.57 3.38 24.75
C PHE A 13 -6.96 1.92 24.86
N GLU A 14 -8.23 1.62 24.60
CA GLU A 14 -8.67 0.26 24.35
C GLU A 14 -8.22 -0.16 22.95
N THR A 15 -7.50 -1.30 22.88
CA THR A 15 -7.02 -1.83 21.62
C THR A 15 -7.43 -3.28 21.46
N LYS A 16 -7.57 -3.72 20.21
CA LYS A 16 -7.81 -5.12 19.87
C LYS A 16 -7.10 -5.49 18.59
N GLN A 17 -6.41 -6.62 18.60
CA GLN A 17 -5.80 -7.19 17.41
C GLN A 17 -6.68 -8.31 16.83
N PHE A 18 -6.77 -8.37 15.51
CA PHE A 18 -7.57 -9.34 14.77
C PHE A 18 -6.63 -10.19 13.91
N GLY A 19 -6.02 -11.20 14.52
CA GLY A 19 -4.99 -12.02 13.89
C GLY A 19 -3.81 -11.17 13.40
N PRO A 20 -3.17 -11.55 12.30
CA PRO A 20 -2.11 -10.72 11.70
C PRO A 20 -2.67 -9.61 10.79
N TRP A 21 -3.99 -9.55 10.58
CA TRP A 21 -4.61 -8.81 9.50
C TRP A 21 -4.99 -7.37 9.83
N ALA A 22 -5.45 -7.12 11.05
CA ALA A 22 -5.89 -5.79 11.44
C ALA A 22 -5.78 -5.55 12.94
N GLY A 23 -5.77 -4.27 13.31
CA GLY A 23 -5.88 -3.80 14.68
C GLY A 23 -6.91 -2.70 14.80
N ARG A 24 -7.34 -2.45 16.02
CA ARG A 24 -8.30 -1.41 16.34
C ARG A 24 -7.86 -0.65 17.58
N VAL A 25 -7.96 0.67 17.50
CA VAL A 25 -7.91 1.58 18.65
C VAL A 25 -9.29 2.18 18.81
N GLU A 26 -9.86 2.13 20.00
CA GLU A 26 -11.24 2.58 20.27
C GLU A 26 -11.25 3.74 21.26
N VAL A 27 -12.13 4.73 21.01
CA VAL A 27 -12.40 5.85 21.90
C VAL A 27 -13.86 6.29 21.78
N GLY A 28 -14.39 6.85 22.85
CA GLY A 28 -15.76 7.33 22.91
C GLY A 28 -16.77 6.27 23.32
N SER A 29 -18.04 6.67 23.36
CA SER A 29 -19.16 5.81 23.74
C SER A 29 -20.43 6.24 22.98
N GLY A 30 -21.39 5.35 22.85
CA GLY A 30 -22.64 5.60 22.17
C GLY A 30 -23.01 4.48 21.20
N ASP A 31 -24.15 4.61 20.57
CA ASP A 31 -24.71 3.57 19.69
C ASP A 31 -24.12 3.63 18.29
N GLN A 32 -23.75 4.81 17.81
CA GLN A 32 -23.16 4.96 16.48
C GLN A 32 -21.66 4.71 16.50
N LEU A 33 -21.18 4.06 15.46
CA LEU A 33 -19.79 3.73 15.26
C LEU A 33 -19.22 4.42 14.00
N VAL A 34 -18.16 5.19 14.19
CA VAL A 34 -17.40 5.83 13.10
C VAL A 34 -16.10 5.07 12.90
N GLY A 35 -15.83 4.67 11.66
CA GLY A 35 -14.58 4.03 11.27
C GLY A 35 -13.60 5.02 10.64
N ILE A 36 -12.36 4.98 11.07
CA ILE A 36 -11.22 5.62 10.41
C ILE A 36 -10.31 4.50 9.92
N LEU A 37 -10.16 4.37 8.61
CA LEU A 37 -9.47 3.24 8.00
C LEU A 37 -8.08 3.66 7.53
N GLY A 38 -7.05 3.26 8.26
CA GLY A 38 -5.66 3.44 7.86
C GLY A 38 -4.98 2.10 7.57
N HIS A 39 -3.78 2.12 6.99
CA HIS A 39 -2.98 0.91 6.79
C HIS A 39 -1.49 1.13 7.11
N VAL A 40 -0.77 0.03 7.31
CA VAL A 40 0.65 0.05 7.67
C VAL A 40 1.54 -0.80 6.77
N ASP A 41 0.94 -1.58 5.89
CA ASP A 41 1.65 -2.22 4.78
C ASP A 41 2.02 -1.19 3.71
N VAL A 42 2.92 -1.56 2.84
CA VAL A 42 3.46 -0.68 1.81
C VAL A 42 3.74 -1.47 0.53
N VAL A 43 3.66 -0.81 -0.62
CA VAL A 43 4.12 -1.36 -1.90
C VAL A 43 5.62 -1.64 -1.88
N PRO A 44 6.13 -2.52 -2.75
CA PRO A 44 7.57 -2.70 -2.97
C PRO A 44 8.27 -1.38 -3.21
N VAL A 45 9.49 -1.24 -2.68
CA VAL A 45 10.22 0.05 -2.69
C VAL A 45 10.57 0.54 -4.10
N GLY A 46 10.74 -0.37 -5.07
CA GLY A 46 11.22 0.00 -6.39
C GLY A 46 12.69 0.44 -6.37
N THR A 47 13.08 1.25 -7.35
CA THR A 47 14.44 1.80 -7.53
C THR A 47 14.42 3.33 -7.47
N GLY A 48 15.59 3.98 -7.53
CA GLY A 48 15.70 5.44 -7.62
C GLY A 48 15.58 6.18 -6.28
N TRP A 49 15.79 5.52 -5.16
CA TRP A 49 15.87 6.16 -3.85
C TRP A 49 17.25 6.77 -3.62
N ASP A 50 17.28 8.02 -3.12
CA ASP A 50 18.50 8.71 -2.70
C ASP A 50 18.96 8.27 -1.30
N THR A 51 18.06 7.66 -0.51
CA THR A 51 18.30 7.18 0.86
C THR A 51 17.72 5.78 0.99
N ASP A 52 18.07 5.06 2.05
CA ASP A 52 17.40 3.78 2.36
C ASP A 52 15.90 4.03 2.57
N PRO A 53 15.02 3.38 1.80
CA PRO A 53 13.58 3.61 1.88
C PRO A 53 12.96 3.24 3.24
N PHE A 54 13.62 2.42 4.05
CA PHE A 54 13.16 2.02 5.39
C PHE A 54 13.89 2.73 6.54
N GLU A 55 14.89 3.60 6.22
CA GLU A 55 15.56 4.46 7.18
C GLU A 55 15.02 5.90 7.05
N PRO A 56 14.08 6.34 7.90
CA PRO A 56 13.42 7.63 7.73
C PRO A 56 14.40 8.80 7.90
N VAL A 57 14.42 9.68 6.91
CA VAL A 57 15.23 10.91 6.92
C VAL A 57 14.33 12.13 7.11
N VAL A 58 14.58 12.91 8.15
CA VAL A 58 13.89 14.20 8.37
C VAL A 58 14.76 15.33 7.82
N LYS A 59 14.27 15.99 6.78
CA LYS A 59 14.95 17.09 6.10
C LYS A 59 13.96 18.13 5.61
N ASP A 60 14.28 19.40 5.78
CA ASP A 60 13.48 20.53 5.30
C ASP A 60 11.99 20.47 5.71
N GLY A 61 11.72 20.00 6.94
CA GLY A 61 10.36 19.86 7.49
C GLY A 61 9.55 18.69 6.88
N ARG A 62 10.20 17.74 6.19
CA ARG A 62 9.59 16.56 5.59
C ARG A 62 10.24 15.29 6.10
N ILE A 63 9.48 14.20 6.07
CA ILE A 63 9.95 12.84 6.34
C ILE A 63 10.02 12.09 5.00
N TYR A 64 11.21 11.62 4.66
CA TYR A 64 11.45 10.82 3.46
C TYR A 64 11.63 9.37 3.86
N ALA A 65 10.67 8.51 3.53
CA ALA A 65 10.73 7.06 3.69
C ALA A 65 9.56 6.40 2.94
N ARG A 66 9.65 5.11 2.63
CA ARG A 66 8.51 4.32 2.15
C ARG A 66 7.44 4.25 3.24
N GLY A 67 6.18 4.56 2.90
CA GLY A 67 5.06 4.57 3.83
C GLY A 67 4.91 5.86 4.65
N SER A 68 5.80 6.88 4.50
CA SER A 68 5.66 8.14 5.23
C SER A 68 4.43 8.96 4.81
N SER A 69 4.01 8.84 3.57
CA SER A 69 2.81 9.50 3.02
C SER A 69 1.66 8.53 2.79
N ASP A 70 1.96 7.31 2.41
CA ASP A 70 1.02 6.25 2.06
C ASP A 70 1.38 4.99 2.87
N ASP A 71 0.66 4.67 3.95
CA ASP A 71 -0.36 5.48 4.66
C ASP A 71 -0.01 5.65 6.15
N LYS A 72 1.25 5.33 6.57
CA LYS A 72 1.64 5.42 7.99
C LYS A 72 1.53 6.84 8.55
N GLY A 73 1.87 7.86 7.73
CA GLY A 73 1.75 9.25 8.15
C GLY A 73 0.30 9.64 8.48
N PRO A 74 -0.65 9.51 7.53
CA PRO A 74 -2.06 9.77 7.77
C PRO A 74 -2.68 8.87 8.86
N THR A 75 -2.34 7.58 8.92
CA THR A 75 -2.76 6.66 9.99
C THR A 75 -2.32 7.16 11.37
N VAL A 76 -1.06 7.59 11.51
CA VAL A 76 -0.53 8.14 12.76
C VAL A 76 -1.15 9.50 13.07
N ALA A 77 -1.41 10.33 12.05
CA ALA A 77 -2.13 11.59 12.25
C ALA A 77 -3.54 11.37 12.81
N ALA A 78 -4.26 10.36 12.29
CA ALA A 78 -5.56 9.95 12.81
C ALA A 78 -5.45 9.47 14.27
N TYR A 79 -4.43 8.67 14.60
CA TYR A 79 -4.16 8.26 15.97
C TYR A 79 -3.94 9.45 16.91
N PHE A 80 -3.11 10.41 16.52
CA PHE A 80 -2.87 11.61 17.32
C PHE A 80 -4.12 12.50 17.44
N ALA A 81 -5.00 12.52 16.44
CA ALA A 81 -6.29 13.19 16.56
C ALA A 81 -7.16 12.54 17.65
N LEU A 82 -7.22 11.21 17.73
CA LEU A 82 -7.92 10.51 18.84
C LEU A 82 -7.28 10.83 20.20
N LYS A 83 -5.95 10.85 20.26
CA LYS A 83 -5.22 11.21 21.48
C LYS A 83 -5.55 12.62 21.93
N LEU A 84 -5.57 13.58 21.01
CA LEU A 84 -5.91 14.97 21.29
C LEU A 84 -7.35 15.11 21.81
N LEU A 85 -8.33 14.44 21.19
CA LEU A 85 -9.73 14.43 21.65
C LEU A 85 -9.83 14.02 23.11
N ARG A 86 -9.11 12.97 23.48
CA ARG A 86 -9.08 12.46 24.85
C ARG A 86 -8.36 13.39 25.82
N GLU A 87 -7.20 13.95 25.44
CA GLU A 87 -6.43 14.88 26.29
C GLU A 87 -7.20 16.17 26.56
N LEU A 88 -8.00 16.63 25.61
CA LEU A 88 -8.89 17.77 25.78
C LEU A 88 -10.13 17.45 26.64
N GLY A 89 -10.33 16.21 27.03
CA GLY A 89 -11.47 15.77 27.83
C GLY A 89 -12.81 15.95 27.11
N LEU A 90 -12.83 15.87 25.79
CA LEU A 90 -14.05 16.01 25.00
C LEU A 90 -14.93 14.77 25.15
N GLU A 91 -16.16 14.95 25.59
CA GLU A 91 -17.14 13.88 25.64
C GLU A 91 -17.62 13.56 24.23
N LEU A 92 -17.38 12.32 23.81
CA LEU A 92 -17.82 11.83 22.51
C LEU A 92 -19.12 11.03 22.69
N ASN A 93 -20.14 11.38 21.91
CA ASN A 93 -21.43 10.68 21.86
C ASN A 93 -21.48 9.58 20.80
N GLN A 94 -20.33 9.25 20.21
CA GLN A 94 -20.11 8.21 19.21
C GLN A 94 -18.86 7.42 19.56
N ARG A 95 -18.83 6.14 19.19
CA ARG A 95 -17.61 5.34 19.23
C ARG A 95 -16.77 5.62 17.98
N LEU A 96 -15.49 5.83 18.15
CA LEU A 96 -14.54 5.99 17.06
C LEU A 96 -13.60 4.78 17.05
N HIS A 97 -13.51 4.10 15.93
CA HIS A 97 -12.54 3.03 15.69
C HIS A 97 -11.50 3.48 14.67
N LEU A 98 -10.26 3.64 15.09
CA LEU A 98 -9.14 3.64 14.16
C LEU A 98 -8.83 2.17 13.84
N ILE A 99 -9.16 1.77 12.63
CA ILE A 99 -8.96 0.41 12.10
C ILE A 99 -7.69 0.44 11.26
N VAL A 100 -6.66 -0.27 11.71
CA VAL A 100 -5.33 -0.31 11.07
C VAL A 100 -5.18 -1.63 10.34
N ARG A 101 -5.02 -1.56 9.03
CA ARG A 101 -4.95 -2.69 8.09
C ARG A 101 -3.51 -3.06 7.77
N THR A 102 -3.28 -4.29 7.34
CA THR A 102 -1.95 -4.82 6.97
C THR A 102 -1.89 -5.45 5.58
N ASP A 103 -2.90 -5.28 4.75
CA ASP A 103 -3.01 -5.87 3.41
C ASP A 103 -3.88 -4.96 2.50
N GLU A 104 -3.66 -3.65 2.59
CA GLU A 104 -4.37 -2.67 1.77
C GLU A 104 -3.83 -2.68 0.34
N GLU A 105 -2.52 -2.72 0.22
CA GLU A 105 -1.75 -2.63 -1.01
C GLU A 105 -1.76 -3.92 -1.85
N SER A 106 -2.50 -4.94 -1.43
CA SER A 106 -2.52 -6.22 -2.13
C SER A 106 -3.91 -6.83 -2.23
N GLY A 107 -4.29 -7.68 -1.30
CA GLY A 107 -5.46 -8.55 -1.47
C GLY A 107 -6.70 -8.14 -0.70
N TRP A 108 -6.62 -7.16 0.19
CA TRP A 108 -7.71 -6.72 1.07
C TRP A 108 -8.27 -7.81 1.98
N GLN A 109 -7.57 -8.93 2.16
CA GLN A 109 -8.00 -10.03 3.03
C GLN A 109 -8.12 -9.58 4.49
N CYS A 110 -7.36 -8.55 4.86
CA CYS A 110 -7.43 -7.89 6.16
C CYS A 110 -8.85 -7.39 6.48
N MET A 111 -9.54 -6.79 5.51
CA MET A 111 -10.90 -6.28 5.71
C MET A 111 -11.93 -7.40 5.73
N ASP A 112 -11.79 -8.39 4.86
CA ASP A 112 -12.63 -9.60 4.87
C ASP A 112 -12.54 -10.33 6.22
N TYR A 113 -11.32 -10.41 6.78
CA TYR A 113 -11.12 -11.01 8.08
C TYR A 113 -11.69 -10.12 9.21
N TYR A 114 -11.40 -8.82 9.18
CA TYR A 114 -11.84 -7.88 10.21
C TYR A 114 -13.37 -7.90 10.35
N PHE A 115 -14.12 -7.72 9.27
CA PHE A 115 -15.58 -7.66 9.32
C PHE A 115 -16.29 -8.99 9.57
N LYS A 116 -15.57 -10.11 9.55
CA LYS A 116 -16.09 -11.39 10.09
C LYS A 116 -15.99 -11.50 11.62
N HIS A 117 -15.17 -10.64 12.26
CA HIS A 117 -14.84 -10.75 13.67
C HIS A 117 -15.10 -9.45 14.46
N ALA A 118 -15.52 -8.40 13.80
CA ALA A 118 -15.78 -7.09 14.35
C ALA A 118 -17.05 -6.47 13.75
N GLU A 119 -17.58 -5.50 14.48
CA GLU A 119 -18.72 -4.69 14.05
C GLU A 119 -18.34 -3.81 12.86
N MET A 120 -19.26 -3.70 11.88
CA MET A 120 -19.13 -2.78 10.77
C MET A 120 -19.45 -1.35 11.22
N PRO A 121 -18.60 -0.35 10.95
CA PRO A 121 -18.95 1.03 11.20
C PRO A 121 -20.19 1.48 10.44
N ASP A 122 -21.00 2.35 11.06
CA ASP A 122 -22.17 2.95 10.42
C ASP A 122 -21.75 3.88 9.27
N TYR A 123 -20.61 4.56 9.43
CA TYR A 123 -19.97 5.40 8.42
C TYR A 123 -18.50 5.63 8.80
N GLY A 124 -17.73 6.21 7.89
CA GLY A 124 -16.33 6.46 8.15
C GLY A 124 -15.63 7.09 6.97
N PHE A 125 -14.32 7.18 7.09
CA PHE A 125 -13.44 7.66 6.03
C PHE A 125 -12.07 6.98 6.12
N SER A 126 -11.33 7.03 5.01
CA SER A 126 -9.92 6.68 4.96
C SER A 126 -9.11 7.97 4.76
N PRO A 127 -8.09 8.24 5.58
CA PRO A 127 -7.19 9.38 5.37
C PRO A 127 -6.17 9.15 4.25
N ASP A 128 -6.26 8.04 3.59
CA ASP A 128 -5.36 7.50 2.58
C ASP A 128 -5.64 8.11 1.19
N ALA A 129 -5.48 9.43 1.07
CA ALA A 129 -5.65 10.13 -0.20
C ALA A 129 -5.26 11.62 -0.11
N ILE A 130 -5.35 12.31 -1.23
CA ILE A 130 -5.12 13.75 -1.32
C ILE A 130 -6.32 14.51 -0.76
N PHE A 131 -6.06 15.44 0.17
CA PHE A 131 -7.07 16.34 0.71
C PHE A 131 -7.59 17.33 -0.34
N PRO A 132 -8.86 17.84 -0.22
CA PRO A 132 -9.69 17.71 0.98
C PRO A 132 -10.56 16.46 1.01
N ILE A 133 -11.13 16.01 -0.09
CA ILE A 133 -12.05 14.86 -0.13
C ILE A 133 -12.02 14.24 -1.52
N ILE A 134 -11.84 12.93 -1.58
CA ILE A 134 -12.08 12.10 -2.76
C ILE A 134 -13.39 11.34 -2.50
N ASN A 135 -14.39 11.55 -3.34
CA ASN A 135 -15.72 10.97 -3.19
C ASN A 135 -16.05 9.94 -4.28
N GLY A 136 -15.07 9.55 -5.08
CA GLY A 136 -15.24 8.54 -6.12
C GLY A 136 -13.91 8.14 -6.73
N GLU A 137 -13.78 6.89 -7.09
CA GLU A 137 -12.60 6.30 -7.71
C GLU A 137 -12.96 5.51 -8.95
N LYS A 138 -11.97 5.29 -9.83
CA LYS A 138 -12.12 4.42 -10.99
C LYS A 138 -12.04 2.96 -10.53
N GLY A 139 -12.86 2.12 -11.13
CA GLY A 139 -12.75 0.67 -10.96
C GLY A 139 -11.42 0.15 -11.52
N ASN A 140 -10.87 -0.87 -10.87
CA ASN A 140 -9.66 -1.57 -11.30
C ASN A 140 -10.03 -2.97 -11.80
N VAL A 141 -9.47 -3.37 -12.93
CA VAL A 141 -9.65 -4.70 -13.49
C VAL A 141 -8.29 -5.22 -13.96
N SER A 142 -7.88 -6.36 -13.40
CA SER A 142 -6.69 -7.09 -13.85
C SER A 142 -7.10 -8.27 -14.70
N ALA A 143 -6.43 -8.46 -15.82
CA ALA A 143 -6.65 -9.59 -16.71
C ALA A 143 -5.31 -10.28 -17.03
N THR A 144 -5.27 -11.59 -16.80
CA THR A 144 -4.10 -12.41 -17.15
C THR A 144 -4.33 -13.12 -18.47
N PHE A 145 -3.43 -12.88 -19.43
CA PHE A 145 -3.42 -13.57 -20.71
C PHE A 145 -2.26 -14.55 -20.77
N ASN A 146 -2.58 -15.80 -20.98
CA ASN A 146 -1.59 -16.87 -21.17
C ASN A 146 -1.49 -17.20 -22.66
N PHE A 147 -0.31 -17.02 -23.22
CA PHE A 147 -0.03 -17.37 -24.60
C PHE A 147 0.73 -18.70 -24.63
N GLN A 148 0.33 -19.60 -25.52
CA GLN A 148 1.12 -20.78 -25.82
C GLN A 148 2.21 -20.38 -26.81
N ALA A 149 3.43 -20.88 -26.58
CA ALA A 149 4.49 -20.74 -27.57
C ALA A 149 4.00 -21.34 -28.91
N GLY A 150 4.09 -20.55 -29.98
CA GLY A 150 3.81 -21.05 -31.32
C GLY A 150 4.81 -22.13 -31.73
N ALA A 151 4.50 -22.86 -32.81
CA ALA A 151 5.49 -23.72 -33.47
C ALA A 151 6.71 -22.86 -33.82
N GLU A 152 7.93 -23.41 -33.65
CA GLU A 152 9.20 -22.69 -33.85
C GLU A 152 9.14 -21.80 -35.10
N ALA A 153 9.10 -20.49 -34.86
CA ALA A 153 9.24 -19.55 -35.94
C ALA A 153 10.67 -19.72 -36.51
N ALA A 154 10.78 -19.90 -37.82
CA ALA A 154 12.06 -19.99 -38.51
C ALA A 154 12.73 -18.59 -38.51
N GLY A 155 13.09 -18.11 -37.32
CA GLY A 155 13.75 -16.81 -37.11
C GLY A 155 15.17 -16.97 -36.62
N VAL A 156 15.99 -15.95 -36.85
CA VAL A 156 17.37 -15.89 -36.40
C VAL A 156 17.46 -15.60 -34.91
N ASN A 157 16.41 -14.97 -34.35
CA ASN A 157 16.32 -14.52 -32.97
C ASN A 157 15.14 -15.18 -32.26
N HIS A 158 15.33 -15.69 -31.05
CA HIS A 158 14.31 -16.29 -30.22
C HIS A 158 14.25 -15.61 -28.87
N LEU A 159 13.07 -15.09 -28.48
CA LEU A 159 12.84 -14.59 -27.16
C LEU A 159 12.67 -15.76 -26.19
N VAL A 160 13.59 -15.93 -25.26
CA VAL A 160 13.59 -17.00 -24.25
C VAL A 160 12.75 -16.61 -23.04
N SER A 161 12.93 -15.38 -22.55
CA SER A 161 12.14 -14.81 -21.47
C SER A 161 12.01 -13.31 -21.59
N PHE A 162 10.92 -12.79 -21.03
CA PHE A 162 10.70 -11.35 -20.86
C PHE A 162 9.99 -11.14 -19.52
N GLU A 163 10.56 -10.30 -18.68
CA GLU A 163 10.04 -9.97 -17.37
C GLU A 163 10.03 -8.46 -17.17
N ALA A 164 8.92 -7.92 -16.68
CA ALA A 164 8.80 -6.50 -16.37
C ALA A 164 7.73 -6.27 -15.29
N GLY A 165 7.96 -5.28 -14.42
CA GLY A 165 7.04 -4.89 -13.38
C GLY A 165 7.11 -5.74 -12.12
N LEU A 166 6.69 -5.16 -11.00
CA LEU A 166 6.68 -5.80 -9.68
C LEU A 166 5.26 -6.11 -9.20
N ARG A 167 4.30 -5.29 -9.59
CA ARG A 167 2.89 -5.38 -9.19
C ARG A 167 1.99 -4.81 -10.29
N GLU A 168 0.73 -5.28 -10.32
CA GLU A 168 -0.27 -4.87 -11.32
C GLU A 168 -0.62 -3.37 -11.30
N ASN A 169 -0.55 -2.77 -10.12
CA ASN A 169 -0.82 -1.34 -9.91
C ASN A 169 0.41 -0.44 -10.02
N MET A 170 1.58 -0.99 -10.37
CA MET A 170 2.82 -0.25 -10.57
C MET A 170 3.22 -0.23 -12.04
N VAL A 171 3.52 0.96 -12.56
CA VAL A 171 4.11 1.08 -13.90
C VAL A 171 5.52 0.48 -13.88
N PRO A 172 5.84 -0.49 -14.77
CA PRO A 172 7.17 -1.05 -14.85
C PRO A 172 8.23 0.01 -15.14
N GLN A 173 9.25 0.08 -14.30
CA GLN A 173 10.42 0.94 -14.51
C GLN A 173 11.52 0.19 -15.24
N ASP A 174 11.69 -1.09 -14.94
CA ASP A 174 12.73 -1.95 -15.50
C ASP A 174 12.08 -3.15 -16.20
N ALA A 175 12.75 -3.61 -17.25
CA ALA A 175 12.39 -4.83 -17.96
C ALA A 175 13.65 -5.61 -18.31
N THR A 176 13.54 -6.94 -18.28
CA THR A 176 14.64 -7.84 -18.67
C THR A 176 14.15 -8.80 -19.73
N ALA A 177 14.91 -8.93 -20.81
CA ALA A 177 14.68 -9.92 -21.85
C ALA A 177 15.90 -10.80 -22.04
N VAL A 178 15.68 -12.10 -22.25
CA VAL A 178 16.71 -13.04 -22.66
C VAL A 178 16.39 -13.48 -24.08
N VAL A 179 17.34 -13.27 -24.98
CA VAL A 179 17.17 -13.57 -26.41
C VAL A 179 18.32 -14.48 -26.87
N GLU A 180 17.99 -15.56 -27.54
CA GLU A 180 18.95 -16.36 -28.31
C GLU A 180 19.01 -15.84 -29.74
N SER A 181 20.23 -15.66 -30.27
CA SER A 181 20.44 -15.17 -31.62
C SER A 181 21.58 -15.91 -32.31
N ALA A 182 21.40 -16.25 -33.56
CA ALA A 182 22.48 -16.76 -34.42
C ALA A 182 23.48 -15.65 -34.81
N ASN A 183 23.09 -14.37 -34.69
CA ASN A 183 23.95 -13.19 -34.95
C ASN A 183 23.81 -12.16 -33.81
N LEU A 184 24.40 -12.48 -32.66
CA LEU A 184 24.30 -11.64 -31.46
C LEU A 184 24.88 -10.23 -31.67
N ALA A 185 25.94 -10.08 -32.48
CA ALA A 185 26.58 -8.78 -32.70
C ALA A 185 25.63 -7.80 -33.46
N GLU A 186 24.90 -8.28 -34.45
CA GLU A 186 23.91 -7.49 -35.18
C GLU A 186 22.72 -7.13 -34.27
N LEU A 187 22.22 -8.07 -33.49
CA LEU A 187 21.13 -7.84 -32.54
C LEU A 187 21.48 -6.75 -31.52
N VAL A 188 22.70 -6.73 -31.01
CA VAL A 188 23.16 -5.71 -30.06
C VAL A 188 23.20 -4.34 -30.73
N VAL A 189 23.73 -4.24 -31.96
CA VAL A 189 23.74 -2.97 -32.70
C VAL A 189 22.33 -2.45 -33.00
N ASP A 190 21.40 -3.33 -33.36
CA ASP A 190 20.00 -2.96 -33.62
C ASP A 190 19.34 -2.46 -32.33
N PHE A 191 19.59 -3.13 -31.21
CA PHE A 191 19.04 -2.73 -29.90
C PHE A 191 19.62 -1.38 -29.42
N GLU A 192 20.94 -1.17 -29.57
CA GLU A 192 21.57 0.11 -29.24
C GLU A 192 21.02 1.25 -30.12
N SER A 193 20.76 0.99 -31.40
CA SER A 193 20.15 1.96 -32.30
C SER A 193 18.73 2.33 -31.90
N PHE A 194 17.94 1.33 -31.48
CA PHE A 194 16.57 1.55 -30.97
C PHE A 194 16.54 2.42 -29.71
N LEU A 195 17.53 2.28 -28.81
CA LEU A 195 17.62 3.09 -27.58
C LEU A 195 17.93 4.58 -27.85
N LEU A 196 18.39 4.93 -29.07
CA LEU A 196 18.72 6.30 -29.45
C LEU A 196 17.56 7.03 -30.16
N GLU A 197 16.49 6.33 -30.54
CA GLU A 197 15.25 6.88 -31.10
C GLU A 197 14.27 7.34 -29.99
#